data_ce6681e1ce11b46dec7dcc47a52cc0e2
#
_entry.id   ce6681e1ce11b46dec7dcc47a52cc0e2
#
_cell.length_a   1.000
_cell.length_b   1.000
_cell.length_c   1.000
_cell.angle_alpha   90.00
_cell.angle_beta   90.00
_cell.angle_gamma   90.00
#
_symmetry.space_group_name_H-M   'P 1'
#
loop_
_entity.id
_entity.type
_entity.pdbx_description
1 polymer ?
#
loop_
_entity_poly.entity_id
_entity_poly.type
_entity_poly.pdbx_seq_one_letter_code
_entity_poly.pdbx_strand_id
1 'polypeptide(L)'
;MLPTSNFGFLSVHDAQLVQLGALAERYFRDDPGTAIFKLRQFAELLSKTIAAHHALYLGERERFEETLRRLSYERIVPKEAADVFHALRKVGNRAVHEARGNHTDALSALKFARQLGIWFHRTYGKQADFKPGPFVPPPEPIDATAALKEEIESLRRRVAATEDAVSRARREAEEHAHARESVEQRLARETEERAIWEKLAAESESKTVEIAARLATLQAAAEQAPKTESFEFVQRGEEASTKIDLDEAATRALIDQQLRDSGWEADTKSLRHASGARPAKGRNLAIAEWPTASGPADYALFVGLTLVGVAEAKRRRKNVSAAIDQAERYSSGIGAIGDFAFAGGPRGDHKVPFVFAANGRSYLKQIETESGIWFRDTRRSANHRRALVNWPTPEGLLGQLEIDQDAATAALKEMPFEFGFPLRDYQRGAIKAVEGALGAGRRSMLLAMATGTGKTKLAIALLYRLLATKRFRRICFVVDRSALGDQAAGEFSTTKIVSGKAFADIFGLKRLQDVAPESETKVHICTIQGLVKRVLYAADSSEAPPIDWVAVIEIAMFRRIPAAANREFTGRNDG
;
A
#
# COMPACT_ATOMS: atom_id res chain seq x y z
N MET A 1 -29.36 -14.56 17.07
CA MET A 1 -28.29 -14.16 16.15
C MET A 1 -28.79 -14.25 14.72
N LEU A 2 -28.42 -13.30 13.86
CA LEU A 2 -28.71 -13.41 12.42
C LEU A 2 -27.90 -14.59 11.86
N PRO A 3 -28.50 -15.42 10.99
CA PRO A 3 -27.77 -16.51 10.35
C PRO A 3 -26.66 -15.94 9.45
N THR A 4 -25.47 -16.51 9.52
CA THR A 4 -24.35 -16.17 8.64
C THR A 4 -23.70 -17.44 8.12
N SER A 5 -23.37 -17.44 6.84
CA SER A 5 -22.71 -18.57 6.17
C SER A 5 -21.18 -18.52 6.33
N ASN A 6 -20.60 -17.33 6.48
CA ASN A 6 -19.16 -17.13 6.39
C ASN A 6 -18.46 -16.81 7.72
N PHE A 7 -19.19 -16.41 8.78
CA PHE A 7 -18.61 -15.91 10.03
C PHE A 7 -19.02 -16.67 11.28
N GLY A 8 -19.90 -17.68 11.16
CA GLY A 8 -20.47 -18.41 12.30
C GLY A 8 -19.42 -19.06 13.23
N PHE A 9 -18.27 -19.46 12.70
CA PHE A 9 -17.16 -20.04 13.47
C PHE A 9 -16.54 -19.09 14.50
N LEU A 10 -16.78 -17.79 14.37
CA LEU A 10 -16.30 -16.77 15.32
C LEU A 10 -17.12 -16.68 16.60
N SER A 11 -18.26 -17.40 16.69
CA SER A 11 -19.15 -17.38 17.86
C SER A 11 -18.45 -17.81 19.16
N VAL A 12 -17.41 -18.65 19.06
CA VAL A 12 -16.61 -19.09 20.20
C VAL A 12 -15.69 -18.00 20.76
N HIS A 13 -15.46 -16.93 20.00
CA HIS A 13 -14.65 -15.80 20.40
C HIS A 13 -15.51 -14.60 20.80
N ASP A 14 -16.40 -14.18 19.88
CA ASP A 14 -17.16 -12.96 20.05
C ASP A 14 -18.45 -12.98 19.19
N ALA A 15 -19.58 -12.89 19.87
CA ALA A 15 -20.89 -12.82 19.21
C ALA A 15 -21.03 -11.56 18.34
N GLN A 16 -20.38 -10.46 18.71
CA GLN A 16 -20.44 -9.20 17.95
C GLN A 16 -19.69 -9.30 16.62
N LEU A 17 -18.57 -10.03 16.56
CA LEU A 17 -17.87 -10.31 15.30
C LEU A 17 -18.79 -11.07 14.33
N VAL A 18 -19.52 -12.08 14.84
CA VAL A 18 -20.52 -12.83 14.04
C VAL A 18 -21.62 -11.91 13.56
N GLN A 19 -22.14 -11.04 14.45
CA GLN A 19 -23.21 -10.11 14.10
C GLN A 19 -22.79 -9.10 13.02
N LEU A 20 -21.59 -8.52 13.12
CA LEU A 20 -21.08 -7.59 12.12
C LEU A 20 -20.90 -8.26 10.75
N GLY A 21 -20.39 -9.50 10.74
CA GLY A 21 -20.29 -10.29 9.52
C GLY A 21 -21.66 -10.61 8.91
N ALA A 22 -22.63 -11.05 9.71
CA ALA A 22 -23.99 -11.35 9.26
C ALA A 22 -24.72 -10.10 8.72
N LEU A 23 -24.53 -8.94 9.37
CA LEU A 23 -25.08 -7.68 8.87
C LEU A 23 -24.45 -7.29 7.52
N ALA A 24 -23.15 -7.48 7.36
CA ALA A 24 -22.50 -7.21 6.08
C ALA A 24 -23.02 -8.12 4.96
N GLU A 25 -23.21 -9.42 5.22
CA GLU A 25 -23.84 -10.34 4.26
C GLU A 25 -25.27 -9.92 3.90
N ARG A 26 -26.05 -9.46 4.89
CA ARG A 26 -27.42 -9.00 4.68
C ARG A 26 -27.51 -7.74 3.83
N TYR A 27 -26.67 -6.73 4.13
CA TYR A 27 -26.68 -5.46 3.39
C TYR A 27 -26.01 -5.55 2.02
N PHE A 28 -25.26 -6.61 1.74
CA PHE A 28 -24.49 -6.77 0.51
C PHE A 28 -25.31 -6.49 -0.75
N ARG A 29 -26.56 -6.99 -0.80
CA ARG A 29 -27.43 -6.89 -1.97
C ARG A 29 -27.97 -5.48 -2.19
N ASP A 30 -28.50 -4.88 -1.12
CA ASP A 30 -29.32 -3.69 -1.22
C ASP A 30 -28.54 -2.41 -0.93
N ASP A 31 -27.51 -2.49 -0.09
CA ASP A 31 -26.64 -1.37 0.30
C ASP A 31 -25.18 -1.84 0.51
N PRO A 32 -24.42 -1.98 -0.59
CA PRO A 32 -23.01 -2.41 -0.51
C PRO A 32 -22.13 -1.44 0.29
N GLY A 33 -22.48 -0.15 0.39
CA GLY A 33 -21.78 0.83 1.20
C GLY A 33 -21.88 0.50 2.69
N THR A 34 -23.09 0.23 3.19
CA THR A 34 -23.31 -0.21 4.57
C THR A 34 -22.65 -1.57 4.82
N ALA A 35 -22.68 -2.52 3.87
CA ALA A 35 -21.96 -3.78 4.00
C ALA A 35 -20.46 -3.56 4.24
N ILE A 36 -19.81 -2.73 3.43
CA ILE A 36 -18.40 -2.36 3.58
C ILE A 36 -18.13 -1.70 4.94
N PHE A 37 -19.02 -0.80 5.37
CA PHE A 37 -18.90 -0.15 6.68
C PHE A 37 -18.95 -1.16 7.84
N LYS A 38 -19.85 -2.16 7.78
CA LYS A 38 -19.91 -3.23 8.79
C LYS A 38 -18.65 -4.09 8.81
N LEU A 39 -18.04 -4.34 7.67
CA LEU A 39 -16.78 -5.08 7.57
C LEU A 39 -15.58 -4.26 8.10
N ARG A 40 -15.60 -2.95 7.95
CA ARG A 40 -14.63 -2.08 8.61
C ARG A 40 -14.77 -2.13 10.14
N GLN A 41 -16.01 -2.05 10.66
CA GLN A 41 -16.28 -2.21 12.09
C GLN A 41 -15.83 -3.59 12.60
N PHE A 42 -16.07 -4.66 11.83
CA PHE A 42 -15.57 -6.00 12.11
C PHE A 42 -14.05 -6.03 12.24
N ALA A 43 -13.32 -5.46 11.30
CA ALA A 43 -11.87 -5.43 11.31
C ALA A 43 -11.33 -4.58 12.48
N GLU A 44 -11.96 -3.46 12.80
CA GLU A 44 -11.62 -2.62 13.94
C GLU A 44 -11.81 -3.37 15.26
N LEU A 45 -12.96 -4.01 15.48
CA LEU A 45 -13.21 -4.82 16.68
C LEU A 45 -12.21 -5.97 16.79
N LEU A 46 -11.93 -6.66 15.67
CA LEU A 46 -10.96 -7.75 15.64
C LEU A 46 -9.56 -7.27 16.05
N SER A 47 -9.12 -6.11 15.57
CA SER A 47 -7.81 -5.55 15.94
C SER A 47 -7.73 -5.17 17.42
N LYS A 48 -8.80 -4.59 17.98
CA LYS A 48 -8.90 -4.28 19.41
C LYS A 48 -8.90 -5.55 20.27
N THR A 49 -9.57 -6.61 19.82
CA THR A 49 -9.55 -7.91 20.49
C THR A 49 -8.14 -8.51 20.51
N ILE A 50 -7.42 -8.43 19.38
CA ILE A 50 -6.02 -8.86 19.30
C ILE A 50 -5.15 -8.04 20.29
N ALA A 51 -5.32 -6.72 20.31
CA ALA A 51 -4.60 -5.85 21.24
C ALA A 51 -4.86 -6.23 22.70
N ALA A 52 -6.11 -6.55 23.06
CA ALA A 52 -6.47 -6.99 24.40
C ALA A 52 -5.82 -8.34 24.77
N HIS A 53 -5.73 -9.30 23.86
CA HIS A 53 -5.03 -10.58 24.08
C HIS A 53 -3.53 -10.42 24.37
N HIS A 54 -2.93 -9.30 24.00
CA HIS A 54 -1.51 -9.00 24.21
C HIS A 54 -1.27 -7.88 25.21
N ALA A 55 -2.28 -7.52 26.03
CA ALA A 55 -2.22 -6.44 27.02
C ALA A 55 -1.83 -5.06 26.42
N LEU A 56 -2.27 -4.81 25.17
CA LEU A 56 -1.99 -3.60 24.41
C LEU A 56 -3.24 -2.76 24.09
N TYR A 57 -4.39 -3.08 24.65
CA TYR A 57 -5.61 -2.31 24.44
C TYR A 57 -5.59 -1.01 25.22
N LEU A 58 -5.71 0.14 24.57
CA LEU A 58 -5.65 1.49 25.18
C LEU A 58 -7.02 2.15 25.36
N GLY A 59 -8.11 1.42 25.12
CA GLY A 59 -9.47 1.93 25.28
C GLY A 59 -10.17 2.27 23.97
N GLU A 60 -11.41 2.73 24.08
CA GLU A 60 -12.31 2.91 22.92
C GLU A 60 -11.91 4.05 21.99
N ARG A 61 -11.27 5.09 22.55
CA ARG A 61 -10.90 6.31 21.80
C ARG A 61 -9.73 6.11 20.85
N GLU A 62 -9.03 4.98 20.96
CA GLU A 62 -7.93 4.69 20.06
C GLU A 62 -8.45 4.42 18.64
N ARG A 63 -7.83 5.08 17.67
CA ARG A 63 -8.20 4.92 16.27
C ARG A 63 -7.76 3.55 15.75
N PHE A 64 -8.54 2.96 14.86
CA PHE A 64 -8.24 1.68 14.21
C PHE A 64 -6.82 1.64 13.61
N GLU A 65 -6.38 2.72 12.99
CA GLU A 65 -5.05 2.83 12.43
C GLU A 65 -3.94 2.79 13.48
N GLU A 66 -4.14 3.44 14.61
CA GLU A 66 -3.17 3.48 15.71
C GLU A 66 -3.02 2.09 16.35
N THR A 67 -4.14 1.38 16.54
CA THR A 67 -4.14 -0.02 17.00
C THR A 67 -3.35 -0.91 16.04
N LEU A 68 -3.62 -0.84 14.72
CA LEU A 68 -2.90 -1.64 13.73
C LEU A 68 -1.40 -1.31 13.68
N ARG A 69 -1.05 -0.03 13.77
CA ARG A 69 0.35 0.41 13.80
C ARG A 69 1.10 -0.21 14.97
N ARG A 70 0.51 -0.17 16.17
CA ARG A 70 1.11 -0.75 17.37
C ARG A 70 1.24 -2.27 17.26
N LEU A 71 0.19 -2.97 16.83
CA LEU A 71 0.22 -4.43 16.63
C LEU A 71 1.30 -4.86 15.61
N SER A 72 1.50 -4.06 14.57
CA SER A 72 2.55 -4.29 13.58
C SER A 72 3.94 -3.98 14.13
N TYR A 73 4.08 -2.90 14.91
CA TYR A 73 5.34 -2.53 15.55
C TYR A 73 5.82 -3.60 16.54
N GLU A 74 4.92 -4.13 17.36
CA GLU A 74 5.18 -5.22 18.30
C GLU A 74 5.27 -6.61 17.62
N ARG A 75 5.14 -6.68 16.29
CA ARG A 75 5.17 -7.90 15.48
C ARG A 75 4.14 -8.96 15.89
N ILE A 76 3.01 -8.53 16.44
CA ILE A 76 1.91 -9.41 16.87
C ILE A 76 1.09 -9.84 15.66
N VAL A 77 0.81 -8.91 14.76
CA VAL A 77 0.09 -9.19 13.51
C VAL A 77 1.11 -9.36 12.39
N PRO A 78 1.20 -10.56 11.79
CA PRO A 78 2.06 -10.81 10.64
C PRO A 78 1.70 -9.91 9.47
N LYS A 79 2.69 -9.62 8.64
CA LYS A 79 2.54 -8.65 7.55
C LYS A 79 1.40 -9.01 6.59
N GLU A 80 1.22 -10.29 6.29
CA GLU A 80 0.13 -10.76 5.42
C GLU A 80 -1.25 -10.46 5.97
N ALA A 81 -1.44 -10.61 7.28
CA ALA A 81 -2.70 -10.26 7.93
C ALA A 81 -2.86 -8.73 8.02
N ALA A 82 -1.77 -8.01 8.33
CA ALA A 82 -1.77 -6.55 8.37
C ALA A 82 -2.18 -5.93 7.03
N ASP A 83 -1.70 -6.45 5.90
CA ASP A 83 -2.07 -5.99 4.56
C ASP A 83 -3.58 -6.12 4.32
N VAL A 84 -4.20 -7.22 4.76
CA VAL A 84 -5.64 -7.43 4.64
C VAL A 84 -6.43 -6.48 5.55
N PHE A 85 -5.95 -6.23 6.78
CA PHE A 85 -6.52 -5.22 7.67
C PHE A 85 -6.48 -3.83 7.04
N HIS A 86 -5.33 -3.44 6.48
CA HIS A 86 -5.19 -2.14 5.82
C HIS A 86 -6.10 -2.01 4.59
N ALA A 87 -6.25 -3.08 3.79
CA ALA A 87 -7.17 -3.09 2.66
C ALA A 87 -8.61 -2.85 3.12
N LEU A 88 -9.09 -3.55 4.16
CA LEU A 88 -10.43 -3.35 4.73
C LEU A 88 -10.63 -1.93 5.27
N ARG A 89 -9.63 -1.39 6.00
CA ARG A 89 -9.70 -0.03 6.54
C ARG A 89 -9.87 1.00 5.42
N LYS A 90 -9.06 0.90 4.35
CA LYS A 90 -9.07 1.86 3.23
C LYS A 90 -10.35 1.76 2.40
N VAL A 91 -10.80 0.55 2.09
CA VAL A 91 -12.09 0.34 1.39
C VAL A 91 -13.23 0.91 2.23
N GLY A 92 -13.22 0.67 3.55
CA GLY A 92 -14.21 1.21 4.47
C GLY A 92 -14.20 2.74 4.56
N ASN A 93 -13.02 3.36 4.59
CA ASN A 93 -12.91 4.83 4.61
C ASN A 93 -13.50 5.45 3.34
N ARG A 94 -13.19 4.88 2.15
CA ARG A 94 -13.76 5.37 0.89
C ARG A 94 -15.28 5.29 0.85
N ALA A 95 -15.85 4.16 1.29
CA ALA A 95 -17.30 3.99 1.32
C ALA A 95 -18.01 5.03 2.21
N VAL A 96 -17.37 5.47 3.29
CA VAL A 96 -17.91 6.50 4.21
C VAL A 96 -17.78 7.91 3.61
N HIS A 97 -16.61 8.25 3.03
CA HIS A 97 -16.35 9.63 2.58
C HIS A 97 -16.93 9.93 1.19
N GLU A 98 -17.00 8.95 0.30
CA GLU A 98 -17.45 9.15 -1.08
C GLU A 98 -18.92 8.74 -1.29
N ALA A 99 -19.59 8.22 -0.26
CA ALA A 99 -20.93 7.62 -0.33
C ALA A 99 -21.10 6.61 -1.50
N ARG A 100 -20.00 5.96 -1.91
CA ARG A 100 -19.90 5.07 -3.06
C ARG A 100 -19.33 3.73 -2.64
N GLY A 101 -20.20 2.81 -2.27
CA GLY A 101 -19.86 1.39 -2.19
C GLY A 101 -20.43 0.68 -3.42
N ASN A 102 -19.62 -0.15 -4.09
CA ASN A 102 -20.11 -1.04 -5.14
C ASN A 102 -20.06 -2.50 -4.68
N HIS A 103 -20.84 -3.38 -5.33
CA HIS A 103 -20.94 -4.80 -4.96
C HIS A 103 -19.60 -5.54 -5.07
N THR A 104 -18.70 -5.08 -5.94
CA THR A 104 -17.38 -5.68 -6.11
C THR A 104 -16.47 -5.41 -4.92
N ASP A 105 -16.44 -4.14 -4.48
CA ASP A 105 -15.67 -3.75 -3.31
C ASP A 105 -16.25 -4.45 -2.06
N ALA A 106 -17.59 -4.55 -1.96
CA ALA A 106 -18.25 -5.26 -0.88
C ALA A 106 -17.94 -6.76 -0.87
N LEU A 107 -17.93 -7.42 -2.04
CA LEU A 107 -17.57 -8.83 -2.15
C LEU A 107 -16.10 -9.08 -1.78
N SER A 108 -15.22 -8.23 -2.25
CA SER A 108 -13.79 -8.29 -1.91
C SER A 108 -13.56 -8.07 -0.41
N ALA A 109 -14.24 -7.09 0.18
CA ALA A 109 -14.20 -6.81 1.61
C ALA A 109 -14.75 -7.98 2.45
N LEU A 110 -15.83 -8.65 2.01
CA LEU A 110 -16.34 -9.87 2.66
C LEU A 110 -15.31 -10.99 2.67
N LYS A 111 -14.63 -11.23 1.54
CA LYS A 111 -13.57 -12.23 1.44
C LYS A 111 -12.38 -11.86 2.33
N PHE A 112 -11.98 -10.61 2.37
CA PHE A 112 -10.92 -10.12 3.26
C PHE A 112 -11.27 -10.32 4.73
N ALA A 113 -12.45 -9.90 5.15
CA ALA A 113 -12.91 -10.05 6.53
C ALA A 113 -13.00 -11.52 6.95
N ARG A 114 -13.50 -12.39 6.07
CA ARG A 114 -13.55 -13.83 6.32
C ARG A 114 -12.14 -14.43 6.49
N GLN A 115 -11.19 -14.05 5.64
CA GLN A 115 -9.80 -14.52 5.76
C GLN A 115 -9.15 -14.06 7.06
N LEU A 116 -9.40 -12.83 7.49
CA LEU A 116 -8.95 -12.35 8.81
C LEU A 116 -9.60 -13.11 9.95
N GLY A 117 -10.91 -13.38 9.87
CA GLY A 117 -11.61 -14.19 10.86
C GLY A 117 -11.05 -15.61 10.97
N ILE A 118 -10.75 -16.27 9.85
CA ILE A 118 -10.13 -17.61 9.81
C ILE A 118 -8.73 -17.56 10.41
N TRP A 119 -7.92 -16.57 10.03
CA TRP A 119 -6.59 -16.37 10.59
C TRP A 119 -6.66 -16.17 12.12
N PHE A 120 -7.56 -15.31 12.58
CA PHE A 120 -7.77 -15.06 14.00
C PHE A 120 -8.20 -16.34 14.76
N HIS A 121 -9.14 -17.09 14.21
CA HIS A 121 -9.61 -18.33 14.81
C HIS A 121 -8.50 -19.39 14.93
N ARG A 122 -7.65 -19.51 13.91
CA ARG A 122 -6.49 -20.42 13.95
C ARG A 122 -5.44 -19.99 14.97
N THR A 123 -5.26 -18.69 15.16
CA THR A 123 -4.27 -18.10 16.06
C THR A 123 -4.71 -18.19 17.52
N TYR A 124 -5.93 -17.74 17.81
CA TYR A 124 -6.44 -17.57 19.18
C TYR A 124 -7.41 -18.67 19.63
N GLY A 125 -7.99 -19.43 18.70
CA GLY A 125 -8.94 -20.51 18.98
C GLY A 125 -8.31 -21.85 19.32
N LYS A 126 -6.98 -21.93 19.42
CA LYS A 126 -6.23 -23.20 19.68
C LYS A 126 -6.54 -24.32 18.65
N GLN A 127 -6.98 -23.97 17.44
CA GLN A 127 -7.35 -24.87 16.35
C GLN A 127 -6.56 -24.56 15.08
N ALA A 128 -5.25 -24.81 15.09
CA ALA A 128 -4.34 -24.54 13.97
C ALA A 128 -4.77 -25.24 12.65
N ASP A 129 -5.44 -26.40 12.75
CA ASP A 129 -5.92 -27.19 11.62
C ASP A 129 -7.38 -26.92 11.24
N PHE A 130 -7.97 -25.85 11.77
CA PHE A 130 -9.32 -25.46 11.40
C PHE A 130 -9.48 -25.35 9.88
N LYS A 131 -10.41 -26.13 9.33
CA LYS A 131 -10.76 -26.12 7.91
C LYS A 131 -12.06 -25.36 7.73
N PRO A 132 -12.03 -24.09 7.28
CA PRO A 132 -13.23 -23.38 6.97
C PRO A 132 -13.91 -24.02 5.76
N GLY A 133 -15.23 -24.09 5.78
CA GLY A 133 -16.01 -24.45 4.59
C GLY A 133 -15.73 -23.48 3.42
N PRO A 134 -16.26 -23.74 2.22
CA PRO A 134 -16.14 -22.82 1.10
C PRO A 134 -16.73 -21.45 1.45
N PHE A 135 -16.25 -20.40 0.77
CA PHE A 135 -16.89 -19.09 0.85
C PHE A 135 -18.27 -19.16 0.17
N VAL A 136 -19.31 -18.74 0.87
CA VAL A 136 -20.66 -18.66 0.33
C VAL A 136 -20.91 -17.20 -0.08
N PRO A 137 -20.93 -16.88 -1.38
CA PRO A 137 -21.23 -15.53 -1.82
C PRO A 137 -22.67 -15.16 -1.43
N PRO A 138 -22.90 -13.94 -0.91
CA PRO A 138 -24.25 -13.45 -0.72
C PRO A 138 -25.01 -13.40 -2.06
N PRO A 139 -26.35 -13.47 -2.05
CA PRO A 139 -27.14 -13.43 -3.28
C PRO A 139 -26.85 -12.16 -4.08
N GLU A 140 -26.66 -12.31 -5.39
CA GLU A 140 -26.46 -11.18 -6.29
C GLU A 140 -27.71 -10.29 -6.35
N PRO A 141 -27.52 -8.97 -6.63
CA PRO A 141 -28.66 -8.10 -6.91
C PRO A 141 -29.44 -8.69 -8.08
N ILE A 142 -30.73 -8.80 -7.93
CA ILE A 142 -31.57 -9.17 -9.07
C ILE A 142 -31.45 -8.00 -10.06
N ASP A 143 -30.99 -8.29 -11.26
CA ASP A 143 -30.90 -7.30 -12.33
C ASP A 143 -32.31 -6.94 -12.81
N ALA A 144 -33.02 -6.21 -11.94
CA ALA A 144 -34.34 -5.67 -12.24
C ALA A 144 -34.30 -4.55 -13.28
N THR A 145 -33.09 -4.17 -13.71
CA THR A 145 -32.89 -2.98 -14.56
C THR A 145 -33.33 -3.18 -16.01
N ALA A 146 -33.28 -4.39 -16.54
CA ALA A 146 -33.75 -4.63 -17.93
C ALA A 146 -35.27 -4.64 -18.01
N ALA A 147 -35.93 -5.41 -17.16
CA ALA A 147 -37.39 -5.48 -17.11
C ALA A 147 -38.03 -4.16 -16.62
N LEU A 148 -37.39 -3.51 -15.62
CA LEU A 148 -37.84 -2.21 -15.09
C LEU A 148 -37.61 -1.06 -16.09
N LYS A 149 -36.54 -1.07 -16.89
CA LYS A 149 -36.32 -0.11 -17.97
C LYS A 149 -37.38 -0.24 -19.06
N GLU A 150 -37.71 -1.44 -19.44
CA GLU A 150 -38.75 -1.69 -20.46
C GLU A 150 -40.15 -1.31 -19.96
N GLU A 151 -40.41 -1.56 -18.69
CA GLU A 151 -41.65 -1.15 -18.02
C GLU A 151 -41.70 0.37 -17.79
N ILE A 152 -40.61 1.00 -17.38
CA ILE A 152 -40.47 2.46 -17.25
C ILE A 152 -40.60 3.16 -18.61
N GLU A 153 -40.03 2.63 -19.69
CA GLU A 153 -40.21 3.19 -21.02
C GLU A 153 -41.64 2.99 -21.57
N SER A 154 -42.26 1.85 -21.26
CA SER A 154 -43.69 1.63 -21.61
C SER A 154 -44.63 2.53 -20.81
N LEU A 155 -44.38 2.68 -19.50
CA LEU A 155 -45.09 3.62 -18.63
C LEU A 155 -44.84 5.09 -19.04
N ARG A 156 -43.60 5.48 -19.36
CA ARG A 156 -43.29 6.83 -19.87
C ARG A 156 -44.05 7.17 -21.15
N ARG A 157 -44.18 6.20 -22.08
CA ARG A 157 -44.98 6.38 -23.30
C ARG A 157 -46.47 6.50 -23.03
N ARG A 158 -46.98 5.79 -22.00
CA ARG A 158 -48.41 5.88 -21.57
C ARG A 158 -48.69 7.14 -20.76
N VAL A 159 -47.72 7.58 -19.95
CA VAL A 159 -47.80 8.77 -19.10
C VAL A 159 -47.66 10.04 -19.96
N ALA A 160 -46.79 10.08 -20.96
CA ALA A 160 -46.68 11.20 -21.90
C ALA A 160 -47.96 11.48 -22.69
N ALA A 161 -48.81 10.48 -22.85
CA ALA A 161 -50.11 10.62 -23.54
C ALA A 161 -51.27 11.12 -22.63
N THR A 162 -51.07 11.16 -21.29
CA THR A 162 -52.12 11.52 -20.33
C THR A 162 -51.74 12.66 -19.36
N GLU A 163 -50.50 13.17 -19.45
CA GLU A 163 -49.90 14.03 -18.42
C GLU A 163 -50.33 15.48 -18.38
N ASP A 164 -50.89 16.04 -19.45
CA ASP A 164 -51.15 17.47 -19.49
C ASP A 164 -52.41 17.95 -18.73
N ALA A 165 -53.29 17.08 -18.36
CA ALA A 165 -54.54 17.45 -17.65
C ALA A 165 -54.54 17.01 -16.16
N VAL A 166 -53.92 15.84 -15.84
CA VAL A 166 -53.97 15.25 -14.48
C VAL A 166 -52.85 15.85 -13.59
N SER A 167 -51.71 16.23 -14.16
CA SER A 167 -50.59 16.76 -13.40
C SER A 167 -50.81 18.16 -12.83
N ARG A 168 -51.67 18.97 -13.46
CA ARG A 168 -52.07 20.28 -12.91
C ARG A 168 -53.00 20.13 -11.70
N ALA A 169 -54.04 19.30 -11.83
CA ALA A 169 -54.97 19.05 -10.73
C ALA A 169 -54.32 18.36 -9.54
N ARG A 170 -53.28 17.53 -9.78
CA ARG A 170 -52.60 16.78 -8.72
C ARG A 170 -51.58 17.66 -7.96
N ARG A 171 -50.88 18.53 -8.62
CA ARG A 171 -50.01 19.52 -7.95
C ARG A 171 -50.76 20.48 -7.06
N GLU A 172 -51.91 20.99 -7.54
CA GLU A 172 -52.76 21.82 -6.72
C GLU A 172 -53.36 21.07 -5.52
N ALA A 173 -53.71 19.77 -5.67
CA ALA A 173 -54.18 18.94 -4.57
C ALA A 173 -53.08 18.57 -3.58
N GLU A 174 -51.83 18.30 -4.02
CA GLU A 174 -50.66 17.99 -3.17
C GLU A 174 -50.17 19.25 -2.42
N GLU A 175 -50.17 20.43 -3.04
CA GLU A 175 -49.88 21.70 -2.37
C GLU A 175 -50.91 22.02 -1.28
N HIS A 176 -52.18 21.73 -1.52
CA HIS A 176 -53.26 21.91 -0.54
C HIS A 176 -53.25 20.84 0.55
N ALA A 177 -52.77 19.60 0.30
CA ALA A 177 -52.63 18.55 1.29
C ALA A 177 -51.46 18.81 2.23
N HIS A 178 -50.32 19.26 1.69
CA HIS A 178 -49.15 19.68 2.49
C HIS A 178 -49.42 20.87 3.39
N ALA A 179 -50.26 21.83 2.94
CA ALA A 179 -50.63 23.00 3.74
C ALA A 179 -51.60 22.68 4.88
N ARG A 180 -52.26 21.51 4.89
CA ARG A 180 -53.23 21.06 5.91
C ARG A 180 -52.66 20.11 6.97
N GLU A 181 -51.40 19.68 6.86
CA GLU A 181 -50.77 18.93 7.92
C GLU A 181 -50.61 19.84 9.15
N SER A 182 -51.36 19.55 10.21
CA SER A 182 -51.37 20.39 11.40
C SER A 182 -49.97 20.42 12.04
N VAL A 183 -49.57 21.54 12.61
CA VAL A 183 -48.33 21.67 13.37
C VAL A 183 -48.20 20.61 14.46
N GLU A 184 -49.33 20.13 14.98
CA GLU A 184 -49.38 19.03 15.95
C GLU A 184 -48.98 17.68 15.37
N GLN A 185 -49.32 17.37 14.11
CA GLN A 185 -48.89 16.13 13.43
C GLN A 185 -47.41 16.12 13.11
N ARG A 186 -46.82 17.29 12.72
CA ARG A 186 -45.40 17.43 12.54
C ARG A 186 -44.64 17.29 13.87
N LEU A 187 -45.15 17.92 14.91
CA LEU A 187 -44.54 17.83 16.23
C LEU A 187 -44.62 16.38 16.80
N ALA A 188 -45.74 15.68 16.52
CA ALA A 188 -45.87 14.28 16.92
C ALA A 188 -44.90 13.36 16.17
N ARG A 189 -44.72 13.55 14.85
CA ARG A 189 -43.69 12.80 14.07
C ARG A 189 -42.29 13.11 14.53
N GLU A 190 -41.93 14.40 14.72
CA GLU A 190 -40.61 14.77 15.22
C GLU A 190 -40.31 14.21 16.59
N THR A 191 -41.32 14.16 17.48
CA THR A 191 -41.16 13.53 18.80
C THR A 191 -41.04 12.03 18.75
N GLU A 192 -41.77 11.36 17.85
CA GLU A 192 -41.64 9.91 17.63
C GLU A 192 -40.31 9.53 16.99
N GLU A 193 -39.88 10.26 15.96
CA GLU A 193 -38.59 10.09 15.34
C GLU A 193 -37.44 10.33 16.35
N ARG A 194 -37.55 11.38 17.16
CA ARG A 194 -36.59 11.66 18.21
C ARG A 194 -36.52 10.56 19.25
N ALA A 195 -37.64 10.01 19.68
CA ALA A 195 -37.69 8.89 20.62
C ALA A 195 -37.04 7.62 20.03
N ILE A 196 -37.23 7.36 18.71
CA ILE A 196 -36.58 6.25 18.00
C ILE A 196 -35.06 6.48 17.96
N TRP A 197 -34.61 7.69 17.63
CA TRP A 197 -33.19 8.02 17.60
C TRP A 197 -32.53 7.96 18.98
N GLU A 198 -33.21 8.44 20.04
CA GLU A 198 -32.73 8.36 21.42
C GLU A 198 -32.61 6.89 21.86
N LYS A 199 -33.57 6.04 21.52
CA LYS A 199 -33.51 4.60 21.80
C LYS A 199 -32.36 3.92 21.05
N LEU A 200 -32.18 4.20 19.75
CA LEU A 200 -31.07 3.68 18.96
C LEU A 200 -29.71 4.14 19.48
N ALA A 201 -29.61 5.40 19.91
CA ALA A 201 -28.40 5.94 20.51
C ALA A 201 -28.08 5.23 21.83
N ALA A 202 -29.07 5.05 22.73
CA ALA A 202 -28.88 4.36 23.99
C ALA A 202 -28.52 2.87 23.81
N GLU A 203 -29.14 2.17 22.83
CA GLU A 203 -28.77 0.80 22.51
C GLU A 203 -27.33 0.70 21.93
N SER A 204 -26.92 1.69 21.12
CA SER A 204 -25.57 1.77 20.55
C SER A 204 -24.54 2.02 21.67
N GLU A 205 -24.82 2.94 22.59
CA GLU A 205 -23.96 3.27 23.72
C GLU A 205 -23.82 2.08 24.67
N SER A 206 -24.93 1.40 25.00
CA SER A 206 -24.91 0.18 25.82
C SER A 206 -24.03 -0.91 25.22
N LYS A 207 -24.12 -1.15 23.90
CA LYS A 207 -23.28 -2.13 23.21
C LYS A 207 -21.79 -1.73 23.23
N THR A 208 -21.51 -0.45 23.09
CA THR A 208 -20.13 0.06 23.14
C THR A 208 -19.53 -0.18 24.53
N VAL A 209 -20.27 0.12 25.59
CA VAL A 209 -19.86 -0.13 26.99
C VAL A 209 -19.63 -1.63 27.24
N GLU A 210 -20.51 -2.50 26.74
CA GLU A 210 -20.37 -3.97 26.88
C GLU A 210 -19.08 -4.46 26.19
N ILE A 211 -18.81 -4.00 24.97
CA ILE A 211 -17.59 -4.35 24.22
C ILE A 211 -16.35 -3.88 24.98
N ALA A 212 -16.35 -2.64 25.47
CA ALA A 212 -15.23 -2.09 26.22
C ALA A 212 -14.95 -2.86 27.52
N ALA A 213 -15.98 -3.20 28.27
CA ALA A 213 -15.85 -4.01 29.49
C ALA A 213 -15.25 -5.39 29.21
N ARG A 214 -15.68 -6.03 28.11
CA ARG A 214 -15.14 -7.32 27.69
C ARG A 214 -13.68 -7.23 27.25
N LEU A 215 -13.31 -6.23 26.45
CA LEU A 215 -11.93 -6.00 26.03
C LEU A 215 -11.03 -5.71 27.25
N ALA A 216 -11.49 -4.94 28.23
CA ALA A 216 -10.78 -4.69 29.48
C ALA A 216 -10.57 -5.99 30.29
N THR A 217 -11.58 -6.88 30.33
CA THR A 217 -11.46 -8.19 30.98
C THR A 217 -10.42 -9.07 30.30
N LEU A 218 -10.41 -9.13 28.97
CA LEU A 218 -9.39 -9.86 28.20
C LEU A 218 -8.00 -9.30 28.45
N GLN A 219 -7.85 -7.97 28.48
CA GLN A 219 -6.57 -7.33 28.76
C GLN A 219 -6.07 -7.66 30.16
N ALA A 220 -6.91 -7.55 31.18
CA ALA A 220 -6.54 -7.89 32.55
C ALA A 220 -6.10 -9.36 32.68
N ALA A 221 -6.73 -10.27 31.95
CA ALA A 221 -6.30 -11.66 31.88
C ALA A 221 -4.94 -11.81 31.19
N ALA A 222 -4.71 -11.08 30.09
CA ALA A 222 -3.44 -11.11 29.35
C ALA A 222 -2.28 -10.49 30.16
N GLU A 223 -2.53 -9.47 30.99
CA GLU A 223 -1.53 -8.88 31.89
C GLU A 223 -1.06 -9.87 32.96
N GLN A 224 -1.92 -10.78 33.37
CA GLN A 224 -1.62 -11.82 34.35
C GLN A 224 -1.07 -13.10 33.73
N ALA A 225 -1.20 -13.28 32.42
CA ALA A 225 -0.76 -14.46 31.70
C ALA A 225 0.78 -14.52 31.59
N PRO A 226 1.38 -15.73 31.55
CA PRO A 226 2.80 -15.88 31.27
C PRO A 226 3.18 -15.31 29.90
N LYS A 227 4.32 -14.62 29.80
CA LYS A 227 4.83 -14.08 28.53
C LYS A 227 4.98 -15.13 27.43
N THR A 228 5.13 -16.39 27.79
CA THR A 228 5.17 -17.53 26.87
C THR A 228 3.88 -17.68 26.07
N GLU A 229 2.73 -17.38 26.64
CA GLU A 229 1.45 -17.47 25.96
C GLU A 229 1.32 -16.43 24.82
N SER A 230 1.75 -15.20 25.07
CA SER A 230 1.82 -14.15 24.03
C SER A 230 2.75 -14.56 22.90
N PHE A 231 3.89 -15.18 23.19
CA PHE A 231 4.83 -15.69 22.20
C PHE A 231 4.23 -16.83 21.37
N GLU A 232 3.50 -17.76 21.99
CA GLU A 232 2.78 -18.82 21.30
C GLU A 232 1.70 -18.28 20.35
N PHE A 233 0.98 -17.21 20.74
CA PHE A 233 0.02 -16.54 19.85
C PHE A 233 0.72 -15.97 18.63
N VAL A 234 1.88 -15.30 18.79
CA VAL A 234 2.64 -14.75 17.67
C VAL A 234 3.10 -15.85 16.72
N GLN A 235 3.66 -16.96 17.23
CA GLN A 235 4.08 -18.09 16.39
C GLN A 235 2.90 -18.70 15.61
N ARG A 236 1.80 -18.99 16.29
CA ARG A 236 0.57 -19.49 15.63
C ARG A 236 0.02 -18.50 14.61
N GLY A 237 0.11 -17.22 14.90
CA GLY A 237 -0.29 -16.15 14.00
C GLY A 237 0.53 -16.13 12.71
N GLU A 238 1.84 -16.29 12.81
CA GLU A 238 2.73 -16.42 11.66
C GLU A 238 2.41 -17.65 10.82
N GLU A 239 2.27 -18.83 11.44
CA GLU A 239 1.89 -20.05 10.74
C GLU A 239 0.50 -19.93 10.08
N ALA A 240 -0.48 -19.37 10.77
CA ALA A 240 -1.82 -19.15 10.21
C ALA A 240 -1.82 -18.15 9.07
N SER A 241 -0.93 -17.15 9.09
CA SER A 241 -0.83 -16.13 8.04
C SER A 241 -0.38 -16.71 6.70
N THR A 242 0.46 -17.73 6.72
CA THR A 242 0.88 -18.44 5.49
C THR A 242 -0.31 -19.14 4.81
N LYS A 243 -1.36 -19.46 5.57
CA LYS A 243 -2.58 -20.14 5.08
C LYS A 243 -3.68 -19.16 4.63
N ILE A 244 -3.44 -17.84 4.68
CA ILE A 244 -4.35 -16.85 4.11
C ILE A 244 -4.39 -17.07 2.59
N ASP A 245 -5.56 -17.36 2.04
CA ASP A 245 -5.77 -17.63 0.62
C ASP A 245 -6.85 -16.72 0.04
N LEU A 246 -6.47 -15.95 -0.97
CA LEU A 246 -7.36 -15.07 -1.71
C LEU A 246 -7.53 -15.65 -3.12
N ASP A 247 -8.76 -15.69 -3.60
CA ASP A 247 -9.02 -16.00 -5.00
C ASP A 247 -8.46 -14.91 -5.92
N GLU A 248 -8.53 -15.13 -7.23
CA GLU A 248 -7.97 -14.21 -8.22
C GLU A 248 -8.62 -12.82 -8.14
N ALA A 249 -9.96 -12.77 -7.98
CA ALA A 249 -10.68 -11.50 -7.90
C ALA A 249 -10.30 -10.69 -6.64
N ALA A 250 -10.22 -11.35 -5.48
CA ALA A 250 -9.78 -10.71 -4.25
C ALA A 250 -8.29 -10.32 -4.30
N THR A 251 -7.46 -11.12 -4.96
CA THR A 251 -6.04 -10.78 -5.18
C THR A 251 -5.90 -9.54 -6.06
N ARG A 252 -6.65 -9.45 -7.16
CA ARG A 252 -6.68 -8.26 -8.02
C ARG A 252 -7.18 -7.02 -7.27
N ALA A 253 -8.24 -7.15 -6.45
CA ALA A 253 -8.72 -6.05 -5.62
C ALA A 253 -7.66 -5.55 -4.62
N LEU A 254 -6.85 -6.46 -4.06
CA LEU A 254 -5.73 -6.09 -3.20
C LEU A 254 -4.62 -5.38 -3.98
N ILE A 255 -4.27 -5.86 -5.18
CA ILE A 255 -3.29 -5.21 -6.07
C ILE A 255 -3.79 -3.83 -6.49
N ASP A 256 -5.07 -3.69 -6.88
CA ASP A 256 -5.68 -2.39 -7.18
C ASP A 256 -5.53 -1.41 -6.01
N GLN A 257 -5.74 -1.89 -4.77
CA GLN A 257 -5.55 -1.05 -3.60
C GLN A 257 -4.09 -0.65 -3.40
N GLN A 258 -3.15 -1.59 -3.55
CA GLN A 258 -1.71 -1.29 -3.45
C GLN A 258 -1.25 -0.30 -4.53
N LEU A 259 -1.76 -0.41 -5.75
CA LEU A 259 -1.49 0.55 -6.84
C LEU A 259 -2.03 1.94 -6.48
N ARG A 260 -3.28 2.04 -5.99
CA ARG A 260 -3.85 3.32 -5.54
C ARG A 260 -3.05 3.96 -4.41
N ASP A 261 -2.56 3.16 -3.47
CA ASP A 261 -1.69 3.63 -2.38
C ASP A 261 -0.37 4.23 -2.87
N SER A 262 0.05 3.83 -4.07
CA SER A 262 1.26 4.32 -4.73
C SER A 262 0.99 5.43 -5.76
N GLY A 263 -0.21 6.01 -5.78
CA GLY A 263 -0.57 7.14 -6.64
C GLY A 263 -1.06 6.77 -8.04
N TRP A 264 -1.39 5.49 -8.29
CA TRP A 264 -2.03 5.05 -9.52
C TRP A 264 -3.55 5.06 -9.36
N GLU A 265 -4.26 5.40 -10.42
CA GLU A 265 -5.69 5.11 -10.53
C GLU A 265 -5.85 3.67 -11.03
N ALA A 266 -6.32 2.77 -10.17
CA ALA A 266 -6.47 1.35 -10.46
C ALA A 266 -7.84 0.84 -10.02
N ASP A 267 -8.53 0.17 -10.94
CA ASP A 267 -9.79 -0.54 -10.70
C ASP A 267 -9.97 -1.55 -11.83
N THR A 268 -9.76 -2.81 -11.54
CA THR A 268 -9.79 -3.90 -12.54
C THR A 268 -11.16 -4.02 -13.24
N LYS A 269 -12.24 -3.46 -12.70
CA LYS A 269 -13.57 -3.51 -13.32
C LYS A 269 -13.87 -2.28 -14.18
N SER A 270 -13.74 -1.08 -13.63
CA SER A 270 -14.08 0.16 -14.32
C SER A 270 -12.96 0.65 -15.24
N LEU A 271 -11.70 0.46 -14.85
CA LEU A 271 -10.52 0.83 -15.65
C LEU A 271 -9.98 -0.36 -16.47
N ARG A 272 -10.85 -0.96 -17.27
CA ARG A 272 -10.53 -2.10 -18.13
C ARG A 272 -10.51 -1.66 -19.61
N HIS A 273 -9.53 -2.14 -20.39
CA HIS A 273 -9.46 -1.83 -21.81
C HIS A 273 -10.74 -2.20 -22.57
N ALA A 274 -11.31 -3.38 -22.30
CA ALA A 274 -12.55 -3.84 -22.91
C ALA A 274 -13.78 -2.99 -22.54
N SER A 275 -13.76 -2.31 -21.38
CA SER A 275 -14.80 -1.37 -20.94
C SER A 275 -14.61 0.05 -21.50
N GLY A 276 -13.66 0.25 -22.42
CA GLY A 276 -13.40 1.54 -23.05
C GLY A 276 -12.39 2.42 -22.32
N ALA A 277 -11.74 1.93 -21.23
CA ALA A 277 -10.69 2.70 -20.58
C ALA A 277 -9.49 2.95 -21.50
N ARG A 278 -9.02 4.20 -21.55
CA ARG A 278 -7.91 4.66 -22.39
C ARG A 278 -7.01 5.60 -21.59
N PRO A 279 -5.70 5.69 -21.93
CA PRO A 279 -4.81 6.67 -21.33
C PRO A 279 -5.34 8.09 -21.53
N ALA A 280 -5.12 8.95 -20.53
CA ALA A 280 -5.61 10.33 -20.55
C ALA A 280 -4.56 11.29 -19.99
N LYS A 281 -4.45 12.49 -20.56
CA LYS A 281 -3.54 13.54 -20.10
C LYS A 281 -3.81 13.88 -18.62
N GLY A 282 -2.75 14.01 -17.84
CA GLY A 282 -2.83 14.41 -16.43
C GLY A 282 -3.33 13.32 -15.48
N ARG A 283 -3.49 12.05 -15.95
CA ARG A 283 -3.91 10.93 -15.14
C ARG A 283 -2.86 9.82 -15.12
N ASN A 284 -2.74 9.14 -14.00
CA ASN A 284 -1.81 8.03 -13.81
C ASN A 284 -2.61 6.73 -13.72
N LEU A 285 -2.80 6.06 -14.84
CA LEU A 285 -3.76 4.97 -14.98
C LEU A 285 -3.07 3.59 -15.01
N ALA A 286 -3.55 2.67 -14.18
CA ALA A 286 -3.29 1.23 -14.32
C ALA A 286 -4.51 0.60 -15.02
N ILE A 287 -4.45 0.46 -16.35
CA ILE A 287 -5.56 -0.05 -17.16
C ILE A 287 -5.48 -1.57 -17.21
N ALA A 288 -6.54 -2.23 -16.76
CA ALA A 288 -6.61 -3.67 -16.72
C ALA A 288 -6.87 -4.30 -18.11
N GLU A 289 -6.35 -5.52 -18.29
CA GLU A 289 -6.54 -6.37 -19.48
C GLU A 289 -6.20 -5.65 -20.79
N TRP A 290 -5.02 -5.04 -20.81
CA TRP A 290 -4.52 -4.37 -22.01
C TRP A 290 -4.08 -5.39 -23.07
N PRO A 291 -4.55 -5.30 -24.32
CA PRO A 291 -4.24 -6.27 -25.36
C PRO A 291 -2.76 -6.28 -25.74
N THR A 292 -2.18 -7.48 -25.83
CA THR A 292 -0.85 -7.73 -26.36
C THR A 292 -0.87 -8.94 -27.30
N ALA A 293 0.17 -9.14 -28.10
CA ALA A 293 0.29 -10.29 -28.98
C ALA A 293 0.35 -11.64 -28.23
N SER A 294 0.72 -11.61 -26.94
CA SER A 294 0.84 -12.79 -26.07
C SER A 294 -0.37 -12.98 -25.13
N GLY A 295 -1.49 -12.33 -25.41
CA GLY A 295 -2.67 -12.27 -24.56
C GLY A 295 -2.76 -10.94 -23.81
N PRO A 296 -3.86 -10.67 -23.09
CA PRO A 296 -4.03 -9.42 -22.36
C PRO A 296 -3.06 -9.34 -21.17
N ALA A 297 -2.34 -8.23 -21.03
CA ALA A 297 -1.59 -7.92 -19.83
C ALA A 297 -2.57 -7.57 -18.69
N ASP A 298 -2.34 -8.08 -17.48
CA ASP A 298 -3.24 -7.81 -16.36
C ASP A 298 -3.34 -6.32 -16.04
N TYR A 299 -2.22 -5.57 -16.16
CA TYR A 299 -2.22 -4.11 -16.10
C TYR A 299 -1.21 -3.50 -17.07
N ALA A 300 -1.62 -2.40 -17.72
CA ALA A 300 -0.75 -1.47 -18.42
C ALA A 300 -0.71 -0.16 -17.64
N LEU A 301 0.50 0.30 -17.30
CA LEU A 301 0.75 1.47 -16.46
C LEU A 301 1.04 2.70 -17.31
N PHE A 302 0.14 3.67 -17.27
CA PHE A 302 0.23 4.90 -18.04
C PHE A 302 0.44 6.12 -17.13
N VAL A 303 1.42 6.94 -17.47
CA VAL A 303 1.57 8.28 -16.89
C VAL A 303 1.18 9.29 -17.96
N GLY A 304 0.01 9.90 -17.82
CA GLY A 304 -0.61 10.66 -18.89
C GLY A 304 -0.85 9.80 -20.13
N LEU A 305 -0.27 10.20 -21.25
CA LEU A 305 -0.31 9.45 -22.51
C LEU A 305 0.94 8.59 -22.74
N THR A 306 1.75 8.33 -21.74
CA THR A 306 2.97 7.55 -21.87
C THR A 306 2.84 6.21 -21.18
N LEU A 307 3.00 5.11 -21.91
CA LEU A 307 3.06 3.76 -21.36
C LEU A 307 4.45 3.51 -20.77
N VAL A 308 4.50 3.37 -19.46
CA VAL A 308 5.76 3.22 -18.71
C VAL A 308 6.02 1.79 -18.26
N GLY A 309 4.98 0.98 -18.05
CA GLY A 309 5.12 -0.36 -17.52
C GLY A 309 3.98 -1.30 -17.87
N VAL A 310 4.23 -2.59 -17.70
CA VAL A 310 3.21 -3.66 -17.76
C VAL A 310 3.37 -4.58 -16.56
N ALA A 311 2.27 -5.13 -16.08
CA ALA A 311 2.27 -6.00 -14.91
C ALA A 311 1.44 -7.27 -15.14
N GLU A 312 1.90 -8.36 -14.55
CA GLU A 312 1.21 -9.63 -14.41
C GLU A 312 0.75 -9.83 -12.96
N ALA A 313 -0.50 -10.20 -12.77
CA ALA A 313 -1.09 -10.51 -11.47
C ALA A 313 -1.27 -12.03 -11.31
N LYS A 314 -0.71 -12.61 -10.27
CA LYS A 314 -0.85 -14.04 -9.96
C LYS A 314 -1.66 -14.23 -8.67
N ARG A 315 -2.30 -15.39 -8.55
CA ARG A 315 -2.92 -15.80 -7.29
C ARG A 315 -1.90 -15.81 -6.16
N ARG A 316 -2.34 -15.51 -4.95
CA ARG A 316 -1.50 -15.26 -3.78
C ARG A 316 -0.46 -16.33 -3.47
N ARG A 317 -0.67 -17.60 -3.83
CA ARG A 317 0.26 -18.72 -3.58
C ARG A 317 1.10 -19.14 -4.79
N LYS A 318 1.10 -18.34 -5.85
CA LYS A 318 1.89 -18.65 -7.04
C LYS A 318 3.25 -17.97 -6.99
N ASN A 319 4.24 -18.64 -7.58
CA ASN A 319 5.57 -18.08 -7.76
C ASN A 319 5.49 -16.81 -8.63
N VAL A 320 5.88 -15.69 -8.04
CA VAL A 320 5.79 -14.37 -8.68
C VAL A 320 7.06 -14.10 -9.49
N SER A 321 8.21 -14.59 -9.04
CA SER A 321 9.47 -14.37 -9.76
C SER A 321 9.46 -14.98 -11.16
N ALA A 322 8.82 -16.14 -11.32
CA ALA A 322 8.63 -16.77 -12.63
C ALA A 322 7.58 -16.05 -13.51
N ALA A 323 6.62 -15.35 -12.88
CA ALA A 323 5.58 -14.62 -13.60
C ALA A 323 6.13 -13.39 -14.34
N ILE A 324 7.32 -12.92 -14.00
CA ILE A 324 7.95 -11.80 -14.69
C ILE A 324 8.30 -12.13 -16.14
N ASP A 325 8.54 -13.40 -16.49
CA ASP A 325 8.73 -13.85 -17.87
C ASP A 325 7.47 -13.56 -18.74
N GLN A 326 6.30 -13.67 -18.13
CA GLN A 326 5.05 -13.34 -18.81
C GLN A 326 4.91 -11.84 -19.01
N ALA A 327 5.24 -11.03 -18.00
CA ALA A 327 5.25 -9.57 -18.15
C ALA A 327 6.29 -9.09 -19.18
N GLU A 328 7.43 -9.75 -19.31
CA GLU A 328 8.43 -9.48 -20.35
C GLU A 328 7.88 -9.76 -21.74
N ARG A 329 7.14 -10.87 -21.94
CA ARG A 329 6.46 -11.15 -23.22
C ARG A 329 5.40 -10.10 -23.54
N TYR A 330 4.67 -9.60 -22.56
CA TYR A 330 3.73 -8.49 -22.77
C TYR A 330 4.45 -7.23 -23.23
N SER A 331 5.57 -6.88 -22.56
CA SER A 331 6.38 -5.72 -22.95
C SER A 331 6.84 -5.78 -24.42
N SER A 332 7.17 -6.97 -24.92
CA SER A 332 7.59 -7.17 -26.32
C SER A 332 6.39 -7.18 -27.27
N GLY A 333 5.29 -7.79 -26.86
CA GLY A 333 4.09 -8.01 -27.69
C GLY A 333 3.07 -6.88 -27.70
N ILE A 334 3.27 -5.80 -26.94
CA ILE A 334 2.31 -4.71 -26.87
C ILE A 334 2.30 -3.89 -28.16
N GLY A 335 1.10 -3.59 -28.69
CA GLY A 335 0.89 -2.77 -29.88
C GLY A 335 0.57 -1.32 -29.52
N ALA A 336 0.87 -0.40 -30.44
CA ALA A 336 0.38 0.98 -30.36
C ALA A 336 -1.11 1.00 -30.75
N ILE A 337 -2.00 0.89 -29.75
CA ILE A 337 -3.45 0.95 -29.95
C ILE A 337 -3.95 2.25 -29.34
N GLY A 338 -4.17 3.28 -30.16
CA GLY A 338 -4.61 4.61 -29.73
C GLY A 338 -3.48 5.65 -29.63
N ASP A 339 -3.83 6.86 -29.17
CA ASP A 339 -2.92 8.00 -29.10
C ASP A 339 -2.09 7.99 -27.82
N PHE A 340 -1.08 7.12 -27.75
CA PHE A 340 -0.13 7.11 -26.66
C PHE A 340 1.30 6.83 -27.14
N ALA A 341 2.28 7.23 -26.34
CA ALA A 341 3.69 7.00 -26.61
C ALA A 341 4.26 5.87 -25.72
N PHE A 342 5.22 5.15 -26.24
CA PHE A 342 6.05 4.25 -25.45
C PHE A 342 7.15 5.06 -24.73
N ALA A 343 7.36 4.81 -23.45
CA ALA A 343 8.41 5.48 -22.70
C ALA A 343 9.80 5.04 -23.19
N GLY A 344 10.59 5.99 -23.67
CA GLY A 344 12.02 5.82 -23.86
C GLY A 344 12.49 5.01 -25.07
N GLY A 345 11.63 4.76 -26.06
CA GLY A 345 11.99 4.10 -27.33
C GLY A 345 12.26 2.59 -27.21
N PRO A 346 12.38 1.89 -28.34
CA PRO A 346 12.61 0.44 -28.37
C PRO A 346 13.99 0.10 -27.81
N ARG A 347 14.07 -0.94 -26.97
CA ARG A 347 15.32 -1.42 -26.36
C ARG A 347 15.38 -2.94 -26.51
N GLY A 348 16.07 -3.40 -27.53
CA GLY A 348 16.00 -4.78 -27.97
C GLY A 348 14.57 -5.13 -28.39
N ASP A 349 14.06 -6.26 -27.90
CA ASP A 349 12.71 -6.73 -28.21
C ASP A 349 11.63 -6.07 -27.34
N HIS A 350 12.00 -5.34 -26.28
CA HIS A 350 11.07 -4.74 -25.34
C HIS A 350 10.65 -3.33 -25.75
N LYS A 351 9.34 -3.10 -25.87
CA LYS A 351 8.74 -1.79 -26.17
C LYS A 351 8.44 -0.97 -24.92
N VAL A 352 8.26 -1.64 -23.78
CA VAL A 352 7.93 -1.01 -22.50
C VAL A 352 9.08 -1.22 -21.54
N PRO A 353 9.59 -0.14 -20.88
CA PRO A 353 10.82 -0.22 -20.08
C PRO A 353 10.68 -0.99 -18.77
N PHE A 354 9.51 -0.95 -18.14
CA PHE A 354 9.33 -1.53 -16.81
C PHE A 354 8.33 -2.69 -16.84
N VAL A 355 8.76 -3.82 -16.30
CA VAL A 355 7.91 -5.00 -16.19
C VAL A 355 7.77 -5.41 -14.72
N PHE A 356 6.56 -5.80 -14.35
CA PHE A 356 6.20 -6.17 -12.99
C PHE A 356 5.46 -7.49 -12.96
N ALA A 357 5.60 -8.19 -11.82
CA ALA A 357 4.73 -9.30 -11.47
C ALA A 357 4.39 -9.21 -9.97
N ALA A 358 3.14 -9.44 -9.60
CA ALA A 358 2.69 -9.36 -8.22
C ALA A 358 1.60 -10.40 -7.93
N ASN A 359 1.46 -10.77 -6.66
CA ASN A 359 0.36 -11.62 -6.18
C ASN A 359 -0.34 -11.03 -4.96
N GLY A 360 -0.20 -9.72 -4.75
CA GLY A 360 -0.75 -9.00 -3.62
C GLY A 360 -0.09 -9.30 -2.27
N ARG A 361 0.90 -10.21 -2.22
CA ARG A 361 1.70 -10.47 -1.02
C ARG A 361 2.77 -9.41 -0.85
N SER A 362 2.95 -8.94 0.38
CA SER A 362 4.12 -8.15 0.73
C SER A 362 5.39 -8.98 0.65
N TYR A 363 6.52 -8.32 0.39
CA TYR A 363 7.81 -9.00 0.30
C TYR A 363 8.21 -9.63 1.64
N LEU A 364 8.54 -10.92 1.61
CA LEU A 364 9.06 -11.70 2.72
C LEU A 364 10.30 -12.47 2.27
N LYS A 365 11.41 -12.26 2.94
CA LYS A 365 12.68 -12.90 2.57
C LYS A 365 12.62 -14.44 2.66
N GLN A 366 11.83 -14.99 3.57
CA GLN A 366 11.68 -16.44 3.77
C GLN A 366 10.97 -17.14 2.59
N ILE A 367 10.10 -16.40 1.89
CA ILE A 367 9.38 -16.86 0.70
C ILE A 367 9.57 -15.88 -0.45
N GLU A 368 10.82 -15.51 -0.71
CA GLU A 368 11.21 -14.45 -1.65
C GLU A 368 10.52 -14.59 -3.01
N THR A 369 10.55 -15.79 -3.61
CA THR A 369 9.99 -16.04 -4.95
C THR A 369 8.47 -16.01 -5.02
N GLU A 370 7.77 -16.12 -3.86
CA GLU A 370 6.31 -16.13 -3.76
C GLU A 370 5.76 -14.85 -3.15
N SER A 371 6.58 -13.82 -2.95
CA SER A 371 6.20 -12.60 -2.24
C SER A 371 6.76 -11.35 -2.91
N GLY A 372 6.18 -10.21 -2.56
CA GLY A 372 6.59 -8.91 -3.06
C GLY A 372 6.10 -8.61 -4.47
N ILE A 373 6.57 -7.49 -4.97
CA ILE A 373 6.34 -7.04 -6.35
C ILE A 373 7.64 -7.24 -7.09
N TRP A 374 7.68 -8.23 -7.97
CA TRP A 374 8.85 -8.48 -8.80
C TRP A 374 8.92 -7.46 -9.93
N PHE A 375 10.11 -6.95 -10.17
CA PHE A 375 10.37 -5.84 -11.06
C PHE A 375 11.63 -6.10 -11.90
N ARG A 376 11.58 -5.71 -13.16
CA ARG A 376 12.75 -5.57 -14.03
C ARG A 376 12.66 -4.30 -14.86
N ASP A 377 13.76 -3.58 -14.93
CA ASP A 377 13.99 -2.53 -15.91
C ASP A 377 14.62 -3.16 -17.16
N THR A 378 13.86 -3.28 -18.24
CA THR A 378 14.28 -3.96 -19.47
C THR A 378 15.19 -3.12 -20.35
N ARG A 379 15.47 -1.85 -19.97
CA ARG A 379 16.31 -0.94 -20.76
C ARG A 379 17.75 -1.41 -20.92
N ARG A 380 18.22 -2.28 -20.01
CA ARG A 380 19.55 -2.90 -20.09
C ARG A 380 19.42 -4.40 -19.81
N SER A 381 20.10 -5.20 -20.62
CA SER A 381 20.16 -6.66 -20.41
C SER A 381 20.77 -7.04 -19.05
N ALA A 382 21.74 -6.25 -18.57
CA ALA A 382 22.38 -6.43 -17.28
C ALA A 382 21.49 -6.11 -16.07
N ASN A 383 20.31 -5.52 -16.25
CA ASN A 383 19.38 -5.26 -15.16
C ASN A 383 18.70 -6.57 -14.72
N HIS A 384 19.03 -7.03 -13.53
CA HIS A 384 18.46 -8.24 -12.95
C HIS A 384 17.06 -7.98 -12.38
N ARG A 385 16.25 -9.03 -12.37
CA ARG A 385 14.97 -9.08 -11.68
C ARG A 385 15.16 -8.92 -10.18
N ARG A 386 14.23 -8.23 -9.52
CA ARG A 386 14.28 -8.00 -8.08
C ARG A 386 12.89 -7.87 -7.49
N ALA A 387 12.75 -8.21 -6.22
CA ALA A 387 11.54 -7.94 -5.47
C ALA A 387 11.56 -6.51 -4.88
N LEU A 388 10.44 -5.83 -5.00
CA LEU A 388 10.15 -4.55 -4.37
C LEU A 388 9.18 -4.76 -3.21
N VAL A 389 9.28 -3.91 -2.20
CA VAL A 389 8.36 -3.93 -1.06
C VAL A 389 7.02 -3.28 -1.40
N ASN A 390 7.05 -2.20 -2.19
CA ASN A 390 5.88 -1.43 -2.62
C ASN A 390 5.92 -1.18 -4.12
N TRP A 391 4.76 -0.85 -4.70
CA TRP A 391 4.70 -0.37 -6.08
C TRP A 391 5.43 0.97 -6.20
N PRO A 392 6.18 1.19 -7.29
CA PRO A 392 6.73 2.51 -7.58
C PRO A 392 5.62 3.52 -7.85
N THR A 393 5.83 4.76 -7.45
CA THR A 393 4.95 5.86 -7.83
C THR A 393 5.10 6.20 -9.32
N PRO A 394 4.09 6.80 -9.96
CA PRO A 394 4.19 7.31 -11.33
C PRO A 394 5.40 8.21 -11.54
N GLU A 395 5.61 9.17 -10.64
CA GLU A 395 6.74 10.11 -10.67
C GLU A 395 8.08 9.39 -10.48
N GLY A 396 8.09 8.36 -9.63
CA GLY A 396 9.30 7.53 -9.41
C GLY A 396 9.70 6.79 -10.68
N LEU A 397 8.75 6.26 -11.44
CA LEU A 397 9.03 5.60 -12.73
C LEU A 397 9.48 6.62 -13.78
N LEU A 398 8.85 7.78 -13.90
CA LEU A 398 9.31 8.85 -14.80
C LEU A 398 10.73 9.29 -14.45
N GLY A 399 11.02 9.49 -13.15
CA GLY A 399 12.35 9.84 -12.68
C GLY A 399 13.40 8.78 -13.03
N GLN A 400 13.03 7.49 -13.04
CA GLN A 400 13.92 6.42 -13.51
C GLN A 400 14.17 6.49 -15.02
N LEU A 401 13.20 6.92 -15.83
CA LEU A 401 13.38 7.08 -17.28
C LEU A 401 14.37 8.20 -17.64
N GLU A 402 14.45 9.25 -16.83
CA GLU A 402 15.39 10.36 -17.01
C GLU A 402 16.86 9.96 -16.77
N ILE A 403 17.09 8.81 -16.10
CA ILE A 403 18.44 8.34 -15.78
C ILE A 403 18.97 7.47 -16.91
N ASP A 404 19.93 8.00 -17.67
CA ASP A 404 20.81 7.22 -18.54
C ASP A 404 21.97 6.67 -17.70
N GLN A 405 21.86 5.42 -17.27
CA GLN A 405 22.87 4.79 -16.41
C GLN A 405 24.20 4.58 -17.11
N ASP A 406 24.24 4.41 -18.42
CA ASP A 406 25.45 4.17 -19.17
C ASP A 406 26.21 5.49 -19.35
N ALA A 407 25.51 6.55 -19.76
CA ALA A 407 26.08 7.89 -19.83
C ALA A 407 26.58 8.38 -18.44
N ALA A 408 25.79 8.16 -17.38
CA ALA A 408 26.19 8.52 -16.02
C ALA A 408 27.42 7.72 -15.55
N THR A 409 27.52 6.43 -15.89
CA THR A 409 28.67 5.59 -15.54
C THR A 409 29.92 6.01 -16.30
N ALA A 410 29.80 6.39 -17.58
CA ALA A 410 30.88 6.95 -18.36
C ALA A 410 31.37 8.30 -17.76
N ALA A 411 30.42 9.20 -17.47
CA ALA A 411 30.71 10.50 -16.84
C ALA A 411 31.41 10.35 -15.47
N LEU A 412 31.02 9.36 -14.65
CA LEU A 412 31.70 9.07 -13.38
C LEU A 412 33.17 8.69 -13.58
N LYS A 413 33.50 7.91 -14.62
CA LYS A 413 34.89 7.50 -14.91
C LYS A 413 35.76 8.68 -15.33
N GLU A 414 35.21 9.62 -16.09
CA GLU A 414 35.91 10.79 -16.63
C GLU A 414 35.95 11.95 -15.63
N MET A 415 35.04 12.00 -14.66
CA MET A 415 34.96 13.10 -13.71
C MET A 415 36.20 13.17 -12.80
N PRO A 416 36.90 14.32 -12.74
CA PRO A 416 38.10 14.46 -11.91
C PRO A 416 37.75 14.38 -10.42
N PHE A 417 38.78 14.06 -9.60
CA PHE A 417 38.71 14.06 -8.13
C PHE A 417 39.19 15.41 -7.56
N GLU A 418 38.73 16.50 -8.14
CA GLU A 418 39.08 17.85 -7.73
C GLU A 418 37.94 18.45 -6.91
N PHE A 419 38.20 18.64 -5.62
CA PHE A 419 37.23 19.21 -4.67
C PHE A 419 37.89 20.36 -3.91
N GLY A 420 37.12 21.24 -3.31
CA GLY A 420 37.58 22.32 -2.44
C GLY A 420 38.28 21.83 -1.15
N PHE A 421 38.44 20.51 -1.02
CA PHE A 421 39.20 19.86 0.05
C PHE A 421 39.97 18.64 -0.49
N PRO A 422 41.12 18.30 0.11
CA PRO A 422 41.90 17.15 -0.32
C PRO A 422 41.24 15.85 0.11
N LEU A 423 41.17 14.89 -0.81
CA LEU A 423 40.86 13.49 -0.52
C LEU A 423 42.17 12.70 -0.40
N ARG A 424 42.23 11.85 0.62
CA ARG A 424 43.32 10.89 0.79
C ARG A 424 43.21 9.75 -0.22
N ASP A 425 44.30 9.08 -0.56
CA ASP A 425 44.30 8.05 -1.59
C ASP A 425 43.33 6.89 -1.31
N TYR A 426 43.23 6.45 -0.05
CA TYR A 426 42.27 5.42 0.33
C TYR A 426 40.82 5.88 0.17
N GLN A 427 40.52 7.17 0.35
CA GLN A 427 39.16 7.72 0.12
C GLN A 427 38.83 7.74 -1.38
N ARG A 428 39.80 8.14 -2.22
CA ARG A 428 39.63 8.06 -3.69
C ARG A 428 39.44 6.62 -4.15
N GLY A 429 40.25 5.69 -3.60
CA GLY A 429 40.13 4.26 -3.88
C GLY A 429 38.75 3.71 -3.50
N ALA A 430 38.23 4.09 -2.33
CA ALA A 430 36.91 3.68 -1.87
C ALA A 430 35.76 4.21 -2.77
N ILE A 431 35.84 5.48 -3.19
CA ILE A 431 34.84 6.06 -4.12
C ILE A 431 34.89 5.31 -5.47
N LYS A 432 36.10 5.10 -6.04
CA LYS A 432 36.25 4.33 -7.29
C LYS A 432 35.71 2.91 -7.18
N ALA A 433 35.92 2.26 -6.05
CA ALA A 433 35.36 0.90 -5.81
C ALA A 433 33.84 0.90 -5.78
N VAL A 434 33.20 1.90 -5.14
CA VAL A 434 31.73 2.06 -5.15
C VAL A 434 31.23 2.33 -6.57
N GLU A 435 31.86 3.25 -7.29
CA GLU A 435 31.46 3.59 -8.67
C GLU A 435 31.63 2.38 -9.62
N GLY A 436 32.70 1.61 -9.48
CA GLY A 436 32.90 0.37 -10.23
C GLY A 436 31.84 -0.69 -9.92
N ALA A 437 31.52 -0.86 -8.63
CA ALA A 437 30.47 -1.78 -8.19
C ALA A 437 29.07 -1.36 -8.71
N LEU A 438 28.77 -0.05 -8.69
CA LEU A 438 27.54 0.49 -9.28
C LEU A 438 27.48 0.25 -10.79
N GLY A 439 28.60 0.42 -11.50
CA GLY A 439 28.71 0.11 -12.93
C GLY A 439 28.47 -1.37 -13.24
N ALA A 440 28.92 -2.26 -12.34
CA ALA A 440 28.68 -3.71 -12.41
C ALA A 440 27.28 -4.13 -11.93
N GLY A 441 26.38 -3.18 -11.63
CA GLY A 441 25.00 -3.46 -11.21
C GLY A 441 24.84 -3.89 -9.74
N ARG A 442 25.88 -3.81 -8.92
CA ARG A 442 25.80 -4.12 -7.49
C ARG A 442 24.99 -3.06 -6.76
N ARG A 443 24.12 -3.52 -5.82
CA ARG A 443 23.16 -2.66 -5.11
C ARG A 443 23.49 -2.46 -3.64
N SER A 444 24.18 -3.40 -3.03
CA SER A 444 24.59 -3.34 -1.63
C SER A 444 26.09 -3.37 -1.54
N MET A 445 26.66 -2.40 -0.84
CA MET A 445 28.10 -2.24 -0.68
C MET A 445 28.39 -1.81 0.75
N LEU A 446 29.46 -2.33 1.34
CA LEU A 446 29.91 -1.97 2.67
C LEU A 446 31.31 -1.34 2.58
N LEU A 447 31.44 -0.13 3.09
CA LEU A 447 32.73 0.56 3.28
C LEU A 447 33.11 0.57 4.77
N ALA A 448 34.05 -0.26 5.16
CA ALA A 448 34.59 -0.25 6.53
C ALA A 448 35.65 0.80 6.68
N MET A 449 35.44 1.83 7.50
CA MET A 449 36.36 2.91 7.76
C MET A 449 36.48 3.21 9.25
N ALA A 450 37.70 3.39 9.75
CA ALA A 450 37.93 3.72 11.15
C ALA A 450 37.40 5.13 11.52
N THR A 451 37.19 5.39 12.80
CA THR A 451 36.79 6.71 13.31
C THR A 451 37.92 7.73 13.03
N GLY A 452 37.55 8.96 12.67
CA GLY A 452 38.53 10.01 12.35
C GLY A 452 39.13 9.95 10.94
N THR A 453 38.77 8.97 10.10
CA THR A 453 39.30 8.83 8.74
C THR A 453 38.58 9.68 7.69
N GLY A 454 37.68 10.58 8.11
CA GLY A 454 36.98 11.49 7.21
C GLY A 454 35.85 10.85 6.42
N LYS A 455 35.06 9.94 7.05
CA LYS A 455 33.86 9.30 6.46
C LYS A 455 32.90 10.31 5.85
N THR A 456 32.62 11.41 6.56
CA THR A 456 31.68 12.45 6.09
C THR A 456 32.19 13.15 4.83
N LYS A 457 33.50 13.49 4.76
CA LYS A 457 34.10 14.09 3.54
C LYS A 457 34.06 13.13 2.36
N LEU A 458 34.34 11.84 2.58
CA LEU A 458 34.19 10.81 1.55
C LEU A 458 32.74 10.76 1.06
N ALA A 459 31.76 10.72 1.98
CA ALA A 459 30.37 10.71 1.63
C ALA A 459 29.95 11.94 0.82
N ILE A 460 30.34 13.15 1.24
CA ILE A 460 30.05 14.39 0.53
C ILE A 460 30.62 14.33 -0.91
N ALA A 461 31.86 13.88 -1.08
CA ALA A 461 32.48 13.75 -2.40
C ALA A 461 31.75 12.70 -3.28
N LEU A 462 31.41 11.53 -2.71
CA LEU A 462 30.68 10.49 -3.41
C LEU A 462 29.29 10.96 -3.83
N LEU A 463 28.51 11.56 -2.90
CA LEU A 463 27.18 12.07 -3.21
C LEU A 463 27.22 13.13 -4.31
N TYR A 464 28.20 14.05 -4.21
CA TYR A 464 28.39 15.08 -5.24
C TYR A 464 28.58 14.45 -6.63
N ARG A 465 29.50 13.49 -6.75
CA ARG A 465 29.78 12.81 -8.03
C ARG A 465 28.55 12.10 -8.58
N LEU A 466 27.84 11.37 -7.72
CA LEU A 466 26.63 10.62 -8.10
C LEU A 466 25.48 11.53 -8.56
N LEU A 467 25.30 12.69 -7.94
CA LEU A 467 24.27 13.67 -8.31
C LEU A 467 24.69 14.51 -9.52
N ALA A 468 25.93 14.97 -9.59
CA ALA A 468 26.44 15.79 -10.69
C ALA A 468 26.42 15.04 -12.02
N THR A 469 26.72 13.73 -12.01
CA THR A 469 26.63 12.86 -13.20
C THR A 469 25.23 12.35 -13.48
N LYS A 470 24.24 12.75 -12.69
CA LYS A 470 22.84 12.27 -12.76
C LYS A 470 22.71 10.74 -12.63
N ARG A 471 23.67 10.07 -11.93
CA ARG A 471 23.58 8.62 -11.68
C ARG A 471 22.41 8.29 -10.77
N PHE A 472 22.06 9.20 -9.86
CA PHE A 472 20.87 9.18 -9.04
C PHE A 472 20.19 10.55 -9.05
N ARG A 473 18.85 10.56 -9.01
CA ARG A 473 18.07 11.79 -8.94
C ARG A 473 18.05 12.36 -7.53
N ARG A 474 17.94 11.49 -6.54
CA ARG A 474 17.88 11.80 -5.10
C ARG A 474 18.62 10.75 -4.30
N ILE A 475 19.14 11.16 -3.16
CA ILE A 475 19.87 10.28 -2.24
C ILE A 475 19.32 10.48 -0.83
N CYS A 476 19.02 9.38 -0.13
CA CYS A 476 18.72 9.39 1.29
C CYS A 476 20.00 9.12 2.07
N PHE A 477 20.37 10.06 2.93
CA PHE A 477 21.52 9.93 3.81
C PHE A 477 21.03 9.57 5.22
N VAL A 478 21.31 8.35 5.66
CA VAL A 478 20.78 7.80 6.90
C VAL A 478 21.85 7.80 7.98
N VAL A 479 21.47 8.20 9.18
CA VAL A 479 22.32 8.21 10.38
C VAL A 479 21.63 7.44 11.51
N ASP A 480 22.43 6.86 12.42
CA ASP A 480 21.88 6.10 13.56
C ASP A 480 21.33 7.02 14.66
N ARG A 481 21.83 8.26 14.78
CA ARG A 481 21.42 9.22 15.81
C ARG A 481 21.26 10.64 15.25
N SER A 482 20.32 11.38 15.82
CA SER A 482 20.02 12.77 15.41
C SER A 482 21.23 13.69 15.51
N ALA A 483 22.03 13.59 16.57
CA ALA A 483 23.25 14.38 16.71
C ALA A 483 24.25 14.20 15.56
N LEU A 484 24.34 12.98 15.00
CA LEU A 484 25.16 12.73 13.80
C LEU A 484 24.52 13.31 12.54
N GLY A 485 23.20 13.34 12.48
CA GLY A 485 22.47 13.99 11.40
C GLY A 485 22.67 15.49 11.37
N ASP A 486 22.62 16.15 12.51
CA ASP A 486 22.88 17.59 12.63
C ASP A 486 24.33 17.93 12.28
N GLN A 487 25.28 17.12 12.76
CA GLN A 487 26.68 17.25 12.38
C GLN A 487 26.87 17.06 10.87
N ALA A 488 26.28 16.04 10.29
CA ALA A 488 26.37 15.79 8.85
C ALA A 488 25.77 16.97 8.06
N ALA A 489 24.57 17.45 8.44
CA ALA A 489 23.93 18.61 7.80
C ALA A 489 24.80 19.87 7.88
N GLY A 490 25.49 20.09 8.99
CA GLY A 490 26.47 21.15 9.16
C GLY A 490 27.65 21.01 8.18
N GLU A 491 28.25 19.82 8.09
CA GLU A 491 29.34 19.51 7.15
C GLU A 491 28.92 19.69 5.69
N PHE A 492 27.71 19.24 5.29
CA PHE A 492 27.16 19.46 3.94
C PHE A 492 26.94 20.94 3.61
N SER A 493 26.63 21.75 4.62
CA SER A 493 26.39 23.20 4.46
C SER A 493 27.66 24.03 4.48
N THR A 494 28.74 23.56 5.09
CA THR A 494 29.99 24.34 5.28
C THR A 494 31.14 23.89 4.41
N THR A 495 31.22 22.59 4.07
CA THR A 495 32.33 22.04 3.28
C THR A 495 32.25 22.52 1.84
N LYS A 496 33.20 23.38 1.43
CA LYS A 496 33.31 23.84 0.05
C LYS A 496 33.74 22.70 -0.86
N ILE A 497 32.93 22.43 -1.90
CA ILE A 497 33.14 21.24 -2.75
C ILE A 497 33.66 21.61 -4.14
N VAL A 498 33.07 22.58 -4.81
CA VAL A 498 33.50 23.04 -6.14
C VAL A 498 33.30 24.56 -6.26
N SER A 499 34.23 25.25 -6.88
CA SER A 499 34.16 26.69 -7.16
C SER A 499 33.78 27.54 -5.93
N GLY A 500 34.29 27.16 -4.74
CA GLY A 500 33.99 27.85 -3.49
C GLY A 500 32.59 27.67 -2.92
N LYS A 501 31.71 26.88 -3.57
CA LYS A 501 30.35 26.57 -3.12
C LYS A 501 30.34 25.34 -2.24
N ALA A 502 29.52 25.36 -1.17
CA ALA A 502 29.25 24.18 -0.38
C ALA A 502 28.29 23.24 -1.10
N PHE A 503 28.20 21.99 -0.62
CA PHE A 503 27.30 21.01 -1.20
C PHE A 503 25.83 21.49 -1.19
N ALA A 504 25.40 22.06 -0.06
CA ALA A 504 24.03 22.57 0.08
C ALA A 504 23.72 23.81 -0.80
N ASP A 505 24.75 24.52 -1.28
CA ASP A 505 24.59 25.64 -2.23
C ASP A 505 24.33 25.15 -3.67
N ILE A 506 24.65 23.87 -3.96
CA ILE A 506 24.55 23.28 -5.30
C ILE A 506 23.32 22.40 -5.41
N PHE A 507 23.03 21.60 -4.37
CA PHE A 507 21.94 20.64 -4.35
C PHE A 507 20.99 20.94 -3.19
N GLY A 508 19.70 20.83 -3.43
CA GLY A 508 18.68 20.95 -2.39
C GLY A 508 18.89 19.90 -1.29
N LEU A 509 19.02 20.36 -0.05
CA LEU A 509 19.24 19.56 1.15
C LEU A 509 18.08 19.75 2.13
N LYS A 510 17.44 18.66 2.57
CA LYS A 510 16.49 18.65 3.68
C LYS A 510 17.09 17.96 4.90
N ARG A 511 16.84 18.54 6.08
CA ARG A 511 17.37 18.06 7.36
C ARG A 511 16.37 17.13 8.04
N LEU A 512 16.78 16.54 9.15
CA LEU A 512 15.98 15.63 9.97
C LEU A 512 14.61 16.17 10.36
N GLN A 513 14.49 17.49 10.57
CA GLN A 513 13.28 18.15 11.04
C GLN A 513 12.32 18.52 9.88
N ASP A 514 12.80 18.54 8.65
CA ASP A 514 12.02 18.89 7.48
C ASP A 514 11.10 17.72 7.09
N VAL A 515 9.78 17.96 7.06
CA VAL A 515 8.77 16.88 6.99
C VAL A 515 8.66 16.28 5.59
N ALA A 516 8.69 17.09 4.55
CA ALA A 516 8.51 16.60 3.17
C ALA A 516 9.63 17.09 2.24
N PRO A 517 10.20 16.23 1.38
CA PRO A 517 11.10 16.66 0.32
C PRO A 517 10.31 17.37 -0.79
N GLU A 518 10.79 18.52 -1.20
CA GLU A 518 10.31 19.25 -2.38
C GLU A 518 10.95 18.68 -3.66
N SER A 519 10.46 19.09 -4.83
CA SER A 519 10.99 18.64 -6.13
C SER A 519 12.50 18.90 -6.28
N GLU A 520 12.98 20.00 -5.69
CA GLU A 520 14.38 20.43 -5.74
C GLU A 520 15.28 19.72 -4.71
N THR A 521 14.72 19.01 -3.74
CA THR A 521 15.49 18.27 -2.74
C THR A 521 16.24 17.12 -3.39
N LYS A 522 17.56 17.15 -3.37
CA LYS A 522 18.43 16.10 -3.91
C LYS A 522 18.97 15.17 -2.83
N VAL A 523 19.15 15.67 -1.62
CA VAL A 523 19.59 14.86 -0.47
C VAL A 523 18.67 15.08 0.72
N HIS A 524 18.23 13.99 1.31
CA HIS A 524 17.45 14.00 2.55
C HIS A 524 18.24 13.28 3.64
N ILE A 525 18.58 14.01 4.71
CA ILE A 525 19.24 13.45 5.90
C ILE A 525 18.17 13.01 6.87
N CYS A 526 18.20 11.76 7.31
CA CYS A 526 17.23 11.23 8.28
C CYS A 526 17.85 10.19 9.20
N THR A 527 17.18 9.93 10.33
CA THR A 527 17.49 8.76 11.16
C THR A 527 16.75 7.54 10.65
N ILE A 528 17.20 6.33 11.03
CA ILE A 528 16.51 5.07 10.70
C ILE A 528 15.06 5.13 11.22
N GLN A 529 14.86 5.59 12.46
CA GLN A 529 13.52 5.72 13.06
C GLN A 529 12.64 6.72 12.31
N GLY A 530 13.21 7.87 11.91
CA GLY A 530 12.52 8.89 11.12
C GLY A 530 12.13 8.36 9.74
N LEU A 531 13.02 7.61 9.08
CA LEU A 531 12.76 6.98 7.80
C LEU A 531 11.66 5.92 7.91
N VAL A 532 11.75 5.03 8.91
CA VAL A 532 10.75 3.99 9.18
C VAL A 532 9.38 4.61 9.44
N LYS A 533 9.31 5.66 10.28
CA LYS A 533 8.06 6.36 10.57
C LYS A 533 7.40 6.92 9.30
N ARG A 534 8.17 7.52 8.41
CA ARG A 534 7.65 8.16 7.18
C ARG A 534 7.31 7.16 6.08
N VAL A 535 8.11 6.11 5.90
CA VAL A 535 7.94 5.13 4.80
C VAL A 535 6.91 4.06 5.14
N LEU A 536 6.93 3.57 6.39
CA LEU A 536 6.07 2.45 6.80
C LEU A 536 4.82 2.89 7.58
N TYR A 537 4.85 4.08 8.19
CA TYR A 537 3.83 4.53 9.13
C TYR A 537 3.36 5.98 8.87
N ALA A 538 3.45 6.45 7.64
CA ALA A 538 2.87 7.74 7.27
C ALA A 538 1.35 7.71 7.53
N ALA A 539 0.87 8.69 8.28
CA ALA A 539 -0.56 8.79 8.64
C ALA A 539 -1.42 9.19 7.42
N ASP A 540 -0.82 9.90 6.47
CA ASP A 540 -1.43 10.35 5.23
C ASP A 540 -0.41 10.22 4.08
N SER A 541 -0.90 9.96 2.86
CA SER A 541 -0.07 9.90 1.66
C SER A 541 0.68 11.21 1.36
N SER A 542 0.17 12.35 1.86
CA SER A 542 0.83 13.67 1.77
C SER A 542 2.07 13.78 2.66
N GLU A 543 2.17 12.99 3.73
CA GLU A 543 3.33 12.94 4.64
C GLU A 543 4.38 11.90 4.22
N ALA A 544 4.01 10.96 3.34
CA ALA A 544 4.96 10.00 2.82
C ALA A 544 5.90 10.72 1.84
N PRO A 545 7.22 10.69 2.08
CA PRO A 545 8.15 11.21 1.11
C PRO A 545 7.97 10.41 -0.19
N PRO A 546 8.08 11.05 -1.37
CA PRO A 546 8.07 10.31 -2.61
C PRO A 546 9.17 9.25 -2.56
N ILE A 547 8.79 7.97 -2.71
CA ILE A 547 9.71 6.82 -2.65
C ILE A 547 10.45 6.71 -3.99
N ASP A 548 11.05 7.80 -4.43
CA ASP A 548 11.94 7.86 -5.59
C ASP A 548 13.43 7.90 -5.19
N TRP A 549 13.73 7.63 -3.90
CA TRP A 549 15.11 7.48 -3.45
C TRP A 549 15.72 6.23 -4.07
N VAL A 550 16.60 6.48 -5.01
CA VAL A 550 17.26 5.39 -5.75
C VAL A 550 18.54 4.95 -5.05
N ALA A 551 19.02 5.73 -4.10
CA ALA A 551 20.18 5.38 -3.27
C ALA A 551 19.96 5.74 -1.80
N VAL A 552 20.29 4.80 -0.92
CA VAL A 552 20.36 5.01 0.53
C VAL A 552 21.81 4.82 0.95
N ILE A 553 22.38 5.83 1.60
CA ILE A 553 23.74 5.78 2.15
C ILE A 553 23.63 5.90 3.65
N GLU A 554 24.01 4.85 4.35
CA GLU A 554 24.00 4.80 5.81
C GLU A 554 25.42 5.00 6.35
N ILE A 555 25.58 5.91 7.31
CA ILE A 555 26.79 6.00 8.12
C ILE A 555 26.47 5.52 9.53
N ALA A 556 26.85 4.28 9.83
CA ALA A 556 26.77 3.70 11.16
C ALA A 556 28.13 3.74 11.86
N MET A 557 28.13 4.07 13.16
CA MET A 557 29.31 3.91 14.01
C MET A 557 29.28 2.50 14.63
N PHE A 558 29.97 1.55 14.01
CA PHE A 558 30.19 0.26 14.64
C PHE A 558 31.18 0.42 15.81
N ARG A 559 30.70 0.26 17.04
CA ARG A 559 31.59 -0.02 18.18
C ARG A 559 32.06 -1.47 18.04
N ARG A 560 33.35 -1.66 17.69
CA ARG A 560 34.08 -2.93 17.60
C ARG A 560 33.22 -4.13 17.18
N ILE A 561 33.40 -4.59 15.96
CA ILE A 561 32.99 -5.94 15.56
C ILE A 561 33.78 -6.91 16.46
N PRO A 562 33.14 -7.80 17.22
CA PRO A 562 33.87 -8.84 17.95
C PRO A 562 34.73 -9.64 16.99
N ALA A 563 35.95 -9.99 17.38
CA ALA A 563 36.93 -10.70 16.54
C ALA A 563 36.41 -12.05 15.97
N ALA A 564 35.34 -12.60 16.52
CA ALA A 564 34.67 -13.80 16.03
C ALA A 564 33.92 -13.60 14.69
N ALA A 565 33.43 -12.38 14.39
CA ALA A 565 32.72 -12.10 13.14
C ALA A 565 33.68 -11.89 11.95
N ASN A 566 34.98 -11.68 12.21
CA ASN A 566 35.99 -11.46 11.16
C ASN A 566 36.40 -12.76 10.42
N ARG A 567 36.04 -13.94 10.95
CA ARG A 567 36.39 -15.24 10.32
C ARG A 567 35.41 -15.70 9.24
N GLU A 568 34.20 -15.19 9.23
CA GLU A 568 33.20 -15.56 8.20
C GLU A 568 33.26 -14.69 6.93
N PHE A 569 33.93 -13.53 6.99
CA PHE A 569 34.00 -12.59 5.86
C PHE A 569 35.24 -12.75 4.96
N THR A 570 36.23 -13.55 5.38
CA THR A 570 37.47 -13.77 4.59
C THR A 570 37.50 -15.11 3.85
N GLY A 571 36.48 -15.90 3.90
CA GLY A 571 36.44 -17.22 3.29
C GLY A 571 35.34 -17.38 2.25
N ARG A 572 35.56 -16.89 1.03
CA ARG A 572 35.09 -17.47 -0.25
C ARG A 572 35.39 -16.55 -1.42
N ASN A 573 36.64 -16.49 -1.77
CA ASN A 573 37.07 -16.35 -3.16
C ASN A 573 37.71 -17.70 -3.50
N ASP A 574 36.96 -18.57 -4.14
CA ASP A 574 37.48 -19.64 -5.00
C ASP A 574 36.26 -20.33 -5.66
N GLY A 575 36.18 -20.25 -7.01
CA GLY A 575 35.22 -20.96 -7.86
C GLY A 575 34.22 -20.06 -8.55
#